data_a046aad029bd57e22b57fbc21b378f88
#
_entry.id   a046aad029bd57e22b57fbc21b378f88
#
_cell.length_a   1.000
_cell.length_b   1.000
_cell.length_c   1.000
_cell.angle_alpha   90.00
_cell.angle_beta   90.00
_cell.angle_gamma   90.00
#
_symmetry.space_group_name_H-M   'P 1'
#
loop_
_entity.id
_entity.type
_entity.pdbx_description
1 polymer ?
#
loop_
_entity_poly.entity_id
_entity_poly.type
_entity_poly.pdbx_seq_one_letter_code
_entity_poly.pdbx_strand_id
1 'polypeptide(L)'
;MSAGAPTERIGLIVALPAEAHSIGVRGVQPGGCVPWRHGWVAVSGIGPHNAMRAAERVLACGVDRLANWGVAGALDAALTPGDVLIPDRIRYAHDDPGFATDPDTRECLAMALCTRLRIRHGTLWSAVRPVATCADKQALAAASGAVAVDMEAAPIAAVAARAKVPFVALKAICDPATRELPARIVRAMDGSDTGVSWSMLAAIAFGGPGTWRAARSLARDFGRARDALATAAALAA
;
A
#
# COMPACT_ATOMS: atom_id res chain seq x y z
N MET A 1 7.62 8.77 40.32
CA MET A 1 6.90 7.87 39.39
C MET A 1 6.76 8.65 38.10
N SER A 2 7.63 8.40 37.11
CA SER A 2 7.54 9.01 35.79
C SER A 2 6.34 8.38 35.10
N ALA A 3 5.29 9.16 34.84
CA ALA A 3 4.21 8.74 33.97
C ALA A 3 4.83 8.55 32.58
N GLY A 4 4.93 7.30 32.12
CA GLY A 4 5.39 7.01 30.78
C GLY A 4 4.56 7.81 29.78
N ALA A 5 5.20 8.40 28.78
CA ALA A 5 4.48 9.10 27.70
C ALA A 5 3.39 8.17 27.17
N PRO A 6 2.18 8.67 26.91
CA PRO A 6 1.10 7.84 26.39
C PRO A 6 1.57 7.18 25.09
N THR A 7 1.49 5.86 25.03
CA THR A 7 1.88 5.11 23.82
C THR A 7 0.92 5.49 22.70
N GLU A 8 1.45 6.13 21.65
CA GLU A 8 0.64 6.54 20.50
C GLU A 8 -0.08 5.33 19.85
N ARG A 9 -1.37 5.51 19.61
CA ARG A 9 -2.22 4.50 18.99
C ARG A 9 -2.22 4.68 17.48
N ILE A 10 -1.77 3.65 16.77
CA ILE A 10 -1.65 3.67 15.31
C ILE A 10 -2.87 3.02 14.69
N GLY A 11 -3.51 3.73 13.76
CA GLY A 11 -4.52 3.17 12.86
C GLY A 11 -3.88 2.72 11.56
N LEU A 12 -3.75 1.42 11.34
CA LEU A 12 -3.12 0.86 10.16
C LEU A 12 -4.18 0.40 9.16
N ILE A 13 -4.10 0.87 7.94
CA ILE A 13 -5.00 0.48 6.85
C ILE A 13 -4.22 -0.33 5.82
N VAL A 14 -4.70 -1.52 5.53
CA VAL A 14 -4.23 -2.43 4.49
C VAL A 14 -5.36 -2.72 3.51
N ALA A 15 -5.06 -2.92 2.23
CA ALA A 15 -6.08 -3.23 1.24
C ALA A 15 -6.47 -4.72 1.27
N LEU A 16 -5.53 -5.61 1.53
CA LEU A 16 -5.68 -7.03 1.31
C LEU A 16 -5.40 -7.85 2.58
N PRO A 17 -6.09 -8.99 2.78
CA PRO A 17 -5.75 -9.93 3.84
C PRO A 17 -4.29 -10.40 3.81
N ALA A 18 -3.69 -10.52 2.62
CA ALA A 18 -2.29 -10.90 2.47
C ALA A 18 -1.31 -9.84 3.03
N GLU A 19 -1.67 -8.57 2.96
CA GLU A 19 -0.93 -7.47 3.57
C GLU A 19 -1.10 -7.49 5.10
N ALA A 20 -2.31 -7.75 5.59
CA ALA A 20 -2.57 -7.96 7.02
C ALA A 20 -1.74 -9.14 7.59
N HIS A 21 -1.56 -10.20 6.80
CA HIS A 21 -0.69 -11.33 7.21
C HIS A 21 0.77 -10.91 7.41
N SER A 22 1.27 -9.93 6.64
CA SER A 22 2.65 -9.44 6.78
C SER A 22 2.94 -8.80 8.14
N ILE A 23 1.90 -8.28 8.81
CA ILE A 23 1.96 -7.69 10.16
C ILE A 23 1.45 -8.63 11.26
N GLY A 24 1.27 -9.92 10.95
CA GLY A 24 0.82 -10.94 11.89
C GLY A 24 -0.70 -11.00 12.13
N VAL A 25 -1.51 -10.20 11.42
CA VAL A 25 -2.97 -10.21 11.53
C VAL A 25 -3.57 -11.21 10.56
N ARG A 26 -4.40 -12.13 11.08
CA ARG A 26 -5.02 -13.21 10.31
C ARG A 26 -6.54 -13.23 10.51
N GLY A 27 -7.25 -13.82 9.54
CA GLY A 27 -8.70 -14.04 9.61
C GLY A 27 -9.58 -12.80 9.41
N VAL A 28 -8.98 -11.63 9.18
CA VAL A 28 -9.74 -10.40 8.91
C VAL A 28 -10.05 -10.31 7.42
N GLN A 29 -11.34 -10.17 7.13
CA GLN A 29 -11.85 -10.01 5.76
C GLN A 29 -11.93 -8.52 5.38
N PRO A 30 -12.01 -8.20 4.08
CA PRO A 30 -12.30 -6.84 3.62
C PRO A 30 -13.52 -6.24 4.32
N GLY A 31 -13.38 -5.00 4.78
CA GLY A 31 -14.36 -4.31 5.62
C GLY A 31 -14.20 -4.59 7.13
N GLY A 32 -13.33 -5.52 7.54
CA GLY A 32 -13.05 -5.81 8.95
C GLY A 32 -12.07 -4.83 9.59
N CYS A 33 -12.18 -4.66 10.91
CA CYS A 33 -11.29 -3.84 11.74
C CYS A 33 -11.09 -4.57 13.07
N VAL A 34 -9.83 -4.71 13.50
CA VAL A 34 -9.47 -5.44 14.72
C VAL A 34 -8.42 -4.69 15.55
N PRO A 35 -8.38 -4.88 16.86
CA PRO A 35 -7.28 -4.40 17.70
C PRO A 35 -5.95 -4.99 17.26
N TRP A 36 -4.90 -4.19 17.27
CA TRP A 36 -3.55 -4.61 16.90
C TRP A 36 -2.51 -3.79 17.65
N ARG A 37 -1.63 -4.44 18.43
CA ARG A 37 -0.64 -3.75 19.29
C ARG A 37 -1.33 -2.67 20.15
N HIS A 38 -0.84 -1.42 20.06
CA HIS A 38 -1.42 -0.26 20.76
C HIS A 38 -2.45 0.50 19.91
N GLY A 39 -3.01 -0.12 18.87
CA GLY A 39 -3.93 0.55 17.95
C GLY A 39 -4.87 -0.41 17.24
N TRP A 40 -5.13 -0.16 15.97
CA TRP A 40 -6.12 -0.89 15.17
C TRP A 40 -5.62 -1.15 13.76
N VAL A 41 -6.00 -2.29 13.20
CA VAL A 41 -5.82 -2.62 11.78
C VAL A 41 -7.16 -2.79 11.11
N ALA A 42 -7.34 -2.13 9.97
CA ALA A 42 -8.48 -2.36 9.08
C ALA A 42 -8.01 -2.94 7.75
N VAL A 43 -8.70 -3.97 7.28
CA VAL A 43 -8.59 -4.48 5.91
C VAL A 43 -9.67 -3.79 5.09
N SER A 44 -9.28 -2.87 4.20
CA SER A 44 -10.24 -2.05 3.47
C SER A 44 -10.93 -2.81 2.32
N GLY A 45 -10.22 -3.66 1.61
CA GLY A 45 -10.48 -4.02 0.23
C GLY A 45 -9.77 -3.04 -0.71
N ILE A 46 -9.75 -3.37 -2.01
CA ILE A 46 -9.11 -2.56 -3.06
C ILE A 46 -9.94 -1.32 -3.35
N GLY A 47 -9.27 -0.22 -3.63
CA GLY A 47 -9.84 1.00 -4.20
C GLY A 47 -10.16 2.11 -3.22
N PRO A 48 -10.35 3.35 -3.76
CA PRO A 48 -10.35 4.58 -2.97
C PRO A 48 -11.53 4.67 -1.99
N HIS A 49 -12.72 4.21 -2.38
CA HIS A 49 -13.90 4.28 -1.52
C HIS A 49 -13.78 3.38 -0.29
N ASN A 50 -13.30 2.15 -0.49
CA ASN A 50 -13.08 1.20 0.60
C ASN A 50 -12.00 1.69 1.56
N ALA A 51 -10.91 2.24 1.03
CA ALA A 51 -9.81 2.79 1.81
C ALA A 51 -10.26 3.98 2.69
N MET A 52 -11.07 4.89 2.14
CA MET A 52 -11.65 6.01 2.87
C MET A 52 -12.51 5.53 4.05
N ARG A 53 -13.45 4.60 3.80
CA ARG A 53 -14.31 4.05 4.85
C ARG A 53 -13.54 3.32 5.94
N ALA A 54 -12.47 2.60 5.57
CA ALA A 54 -11.60 1.93 6.53
C ALA A 54 -10.86 2.93 7.41
N ALA A 55 -10.33 4.01 6.83
CA ALA A 55 -9.64 5.07 7.56
C ALA A 55 -10.58 5.79 8.54
N GLU A 56 -11.81 6.12 8.14
CA GLU A 56 -12.82 6.73 9.00
C GLU A 56 -13.20 5.81 10.17
N ARG A 57 -13.35 4.50 9.90
CA ARG A 57 -13.64 3.50 10.94
C ARG A 57 -12.52 3.41 11.97
N VAL A 58 -11.27 3.38 11.52
CA VAL A 58 -10.11 3.29 12.40
C VAL A 58 -9.96 4.55 13.23
N LEU A 59 -10.20 5.73 12.65
CA LEU A 59 -10.23 7.00 13.42
C LEU A 59 -11.28 6.99 14.51
N ALA A 60 -12.46 6.43 14.24
CA ALA A 60 -13.54 6.31 15.25
C ALA A 60 -13.13 5.41 16.43
N CYS A 61 -12.11 4.56 16.29
CA CYS A 61 -11.52 3.79 17.38
C CYS A 61 -10.54 4.62 18.25
N GLY A 62 -10.37 5.90 17.95
CA GLY A 62 -9.59 6.84 18.75
C GLY A 62 -8.09 6.67 18.60
N VAL A 63 -7.57 6.46 17.38
CA VAL A 63 -6.14 6.43 17.07
C VAL A 63 -5.57 7.83 16.91
N ASP A 64 -4.27 7.98 17.15
CA ASP A 64 -3.57 9.25 17.17
C ASP A 64 -2.90 9.58 15.82
N ARG A 65 -2.69 8.56 14.95
CA ARG A 65 -2.16 8.69 13.59
C ARG A 65 -2.71 7.61 12.67
N LEU A 66 -2.65 7.85 11.36
CA LEU A 66 -3.00 6.86 10.35
C LEU A 66 -1.76 6.42 9.56
N ALA A 67 -1.72 5.14 9.23
CA ALA A 67 -0.70 4.56 8.36
C ALA A 67 -1.35 3.71 7.26
N ASN A 68 -0.84 3.84 6.03
CA ASN A 68 -1.21 2.98 4.92
C ASN A 68 -0.08 1.99 4.63
N TRP A 69 -0.38 0.71 4.75
CA TRP A 69 0.57 -0.37 4.58
C TRP A 69 0.14 -1.29 3.47
N GLY A 70 1.05 -1.64 2.54
CA GLY A 70 0.69 -2.54 1.45
C GLY A 70 1.64 -2.51 0.28
N VAL A 71 1.14 -2.92 -0.88
CA VAL A 71 1.93 -2.99 -2.12
C VAL A 71 1.63 -1.82 -3.06
N ALA A 72 2.56 -1.59 -4.00
CA ALA A 72 2.41 -0.60 -5.07
C ALA A 72 3.06 -1.10 -6.37
N GLY A 73 2.59 -0.59 -7.51
CA GLY A 73 3.27 -0.74 -8.79
C GLY A 73 4.36 0.33 -8.96
N ALA A 74 5.49 -0.04 -9.57
CA ALA A 74 6.52 0.91 -9.93
C ALA A 74 6.13 1.73 -11.16
N LEU A 75 6.45 3.01 -11.14
CA LEU A 75 6.45 3.92 -12.29
C LEU A 75 7.89 4.22 -12.73
N ASP A 76 8.83 4.30 -11.78
CA ASP A 76 10.25 4.42 -12.04
C ASP A 76 10.87 3.05 -12.33
N ALA A 77 11.59 2.92 -13.45
CA ALA A 77 12.26 1.70 -13.87
C ALA A 77 13.40 1.26 -12.92
N ALA A 78 13.90 2.14 -12.07
CA ALA A 78 14.90 1.83 -11.05
C ALA A 78 14.32 1.07 -9.85
N LEU A 79 12.99 1.04 -9.70
CA LEU A 79 12.31 0.29 -8.65
C LEU A 79 12.10 -1.16 -9.05
N THR A 80 12.44 -2.06 -8.16
CA THR A 80 12.32 -3.51 -8.37
C THR A 80 11.41 -4.16 -7.32
N PRO A 81 10.75 -5.29 -7.65
CA PRO A 81 9.93 -6.01 -6.68
C PRO A 81 10.68 -6.38 -5.41
N GLY A 82 10.11 -5.95 -4.26
CA GLY A 82 10.73 -6.06 -2.94
C GLY A 82 11.40 -4.78 -2.44
N ASP A 83 11.62 -3.76 -3.29
CA ASP A 83 11.99 -2.42 -2.82
C ASP A 83 10.85 -1.85 -1.98
N VAL A 84 11.18 -1.09 -0.94
CA VAL A 84 10.22 -0.45 -0.06
C VAL A 84 10.22 1.05 -0.28
N LEU A 85 9.09 1.60 -0.69
CA LEU A 85 8.86 3.03 -0.81
C LEU A 85 8.25 3.56 0.50
N ILE A 86 8.89 4.57 1.07
CA ILE A 86 8.34 5.42 2.13
C ILE A 86 8.15 6.80 1.48
N PRO A 87 6.97 7.08 0.91
CA PRO A 87 6.77 8.28 0.12
C PRO A 87 6.80 9.54 1.00
N ASP A 88 7.35 10.62 0.47
CA ASP A 88 7.31 11.94 1.07
C ASP A 88 6.01 12.68 0.76
N ARG A 89 5.34 12.29 -0.34
CA ARG A 89 4.11 12.90 -0.81
C ARG A 89 3.19 11.88 -1.49
N ILE A 90 1.89 12.06 -1.28
CA ILE A 90 0.84 11.32 -1.99
C ILE A 90 0.13 12.30 -2.93
N ARG A 91 0.03 11.97 -4.22
CA ARG A 91 -0.71 12.77 -5.22
C ARG A 91 -1.77 11.92 -5.90
N TYR A 92 -2.84 12.56 -6.38
CA TYR A 92 -3.94 11.90 -7.08
C TYR A 92 -4.50 12.76 -8.24
N ALA A 93 -4.09 14.02 -8.31
CA ALA A 93 -4.44 14.94 -9.40
C ALA A 93 -3.22 15.77 -9.79
N HIS A 94 -3.18 16.20 -11.06
CA HIS A 94 -2.03 16.93 -11.59
C HIS A 94 -1.94 18.35 -11.04
N ASP A 95 -3.08 18.98 -10.78
CA ASP A 95 -3.16 20.38 -10.33
C ASP A 95 -3.26 20.50 -8.79
N ASP A 96 -3.19 19.37 -8.08
CA ASP A 96 -3.25 19.35 -6.63
C ASP A 96 -1.86 19.06 -6.03
N PRO A 97 -1.40 19.82 -5.02
CA PRO A 97 -0.12 19.55 -4.35
C PRO A 97 -0.08 18.21 -3.64
N GLY A 98 -1.23 17.58 -3.40
CA GLY A 98 -1.37 16.33 -2.67
C GLY A 98 -1.11 16.47 -1.17
N PHE A 99 -0.90 15.34 -0.53
CA PHE A 99 -0.71 15.24 0.92
C PHE A 99 0.76 14.95 1.24
N ALA A 100 1.38 15.75 2.08
CA ALA A 100 2.68 15.44 2.66
C ALA A 100 2.50 14.33 3.71
N THR A 101 3.45 13.41 3.76
CA THR A 101 3.52 12.41 4.84
C THR A 101 4.32 12.96 6.02
N ASP A 102 4.07 12.42 7.22
CA ASP A 102 4.72 12.84 8.45
C ASP A 102 6.23 12.61 8.39
N PRO A 103 7.07 13.65 8.44
CA PRO A 103 8.52 13.53 8.23
C PRO A 103 9.20 12.71 9.33
N ASP A 104 8.80 12.90 10.59
CA ASP A 104 9.45 12.26 11.74
C ASP A 104 9.22 10.74 11.70
N THR A 105 7.98 10.31 11.46
CA THR A 105 7.65 8.88 11.29
C THR A 105 8.37 8.27 10.09
N ARG A 106 8.48 9.02 8.99
CA ARG A 106 9.19 8.60 7.78
C ARG A 106 10.66 8.32 8.05
N GLU A 107 11.32 9.26 8.74
CA GLU A 107 12.74 9.14 9.09
C GLU A 107 12.98 7.98 10.06
N CYS A 108 12.17 7.84 11.10
CA CYS A 108 12.23 6.70 12.02
C CYS A 108 12.07 5.37 11.28
N LEU A 109 11.10 5.24 10.38
CA LEU A 109 10.91 4.04 9.57
C LEU A 109 12.12 3.78 8.66
N ALA A 110 12.62 4.80 7.96
CA ALA A 110 13.76 4.65 7.08
C ALA A 110 15.01 4.17 7.83
N MET A 111 15.30 4.75 8.99
CA MET A 111 16.42 4.33 9.85
C MET A 111 16.26 2.88 10.34
N ALA A 112 15.07 2.50 10.79
CA ALA A 112 14.81 1.16 11.29
C ALA A 112 14.96 0.10 10.19
N LEU A 113 14.62 0.42 8.94
CA LEU A 113 14.49 -0.54 7.86
C LEU A 113 15.73 -0.62 6.94
N CYS A 114 16.55 0.45 6.85
CA CYS A 114 17.62 0.58 5.84
C CYS A 114 18.71 -0.50 5.92
N THR A 115 18.88 -1.15 7.06
CA THR A 115 19.89 -2.21 7.25
C THR A 115 19.51 -3.55 6.58
N ARG A 116 18.22 -3.76 6.30
CA ARG A 116 17.69 -5.04 5.79
C ARG A 116 16.89 -4.88 4.50
N LEU A 117 16.41 -3.68 4.20
CA LEU A 117 15.55 -3.39 3.07
C LEU A 117 16.10 -2.23 2.25
N ARG A 118 15.86 -2.29 0.97
CA ARG A 118 16.21 -1.22 0.04
C ARG A 118 15.13 -0.16 0.08
N ILE A 119 15.38 0.90 0.85
CA ILE A 119 14.42 2.00 1.03
C ILE A 119 14.51 2.98 -0.13
N ARG A 120 13.36 3.44 -0.58
CA ARG A 120 13.16 4.46 -1.60
C ARG A 120 12.26 5.56 -1.07
N HIS A 121 12.46 6.76 -1.60
CA HIS A 121 11.65 7.93 -1.33
C HIS A 121 11.11 8.49 -2.65
N GLY A 122 10.19 9.43 -2.56
CA GLY A 122 9.60 10.09 -3.71
C GLY A 122 8.07 10.16 -3.61
N THR A 123 7.45 10.66 -4.66
CA THR A 123 5.99 10.81 -4.72
C THR A 123 5.33 9.48 -5.07
N LEU A 124 4.29 9.11 -4.31
CA LEU A 124 3.36 8.04 -4.64
C LEU A 124 2.12 8.63 -5.31
N TRP A 125 1.77 8.13 -6.48
CA TRP A 125 0.50 8.45 -7.13
C TRP A 125 -0.59 7.49 -6.67
N SER A 126 -1.74 8.03 -6.26
CA SER A 126 -2.88 7.20 -5.87
C SER A 126 -3.93 7.27 -6.99
N ALA A 127 -4.04 6.20 -7.77
CA ALA A 127 -4.92 6.13 -8.92
C ALA A 127 -6.33 5.63 -8.55
N VAL A 128 -7.34 6.04 -9.32
CA VAL A 128 -8.72 5.54 -9.15
C VAL A 128 -8.88 4.15 -9.77
N ARG A 129 -8.05 3.84 -10.78
CA ARG A 129 -8.05 2.57 -11.51
C ARG A 129 -6.63 2.03 -11.66
N PRO A 130 -6.47 0.71 -11.86
CA PRO A 130 -5.15 0.13 -12.07
C PRO A 130 -4.44 0.73 -13.30
N VAL A 131 -3.18 1.10 -13.16
CA VAL A 131 -2.31 1.53 -14.27
C VAL A 131 -1.64 0.29 -14.83
N ALA A 132 -2.15 -0.25 -15.93
CA ALA A 132 -1.90 -1.61 -16.36
C ALA A 132 -0.80 -1.76 -17.40
N THR A 133 -0.68 -0.82 -18.35
CA THR A 133 0.28 -0.93 -19.45
C THR A 133 1.59 -0.20 -19.16
N CYS A 134 2.69 -0.65 -19.78
CA CYS A 134 3.97 0.05 -19.67
C CYS A 134 3.86 1.50 -20.18
N ALA A 135 3.10 1.71 -21.24
CA ALA A 135 2.87 3.04 -21.82
C ALA A 135 2.15 3.98 -20.83
N ASP A 136 1.07 3.49 -20.17
CA ASP A 136 0.35 4.28 -19.16
C ASP A 136 1.23 4.58 -17.94
N LYS A 137 2.05 3.62 -17.49
CA LYS A 137 3.01 3.83 -16.40
C LYS A 137 4.02 4.91 -16.75
N GLN A 138 4.60 4.87 -17.96
CA GLN A 138 5.55 5.87 -18.44
C GLN A 138 4.89 7.25 -18.58
N ALA A 139 3.70 7.32 -19.17
CA ALA A 139 2.96 8.57 -19.33
C ALA A 139 2.63 9.19 -17.96
N LEU A 140 2.18 8.38 -17.01
CA LEU A 140 1.90 8.83 -15.65
C LEU A 140 3.15 9.31 -14.92
N ALA A 141 4.27 8.57 -15.02
CA ALA A 141 5.56 8.99 -14.45
C ALA A 141 6.00 10.36 -15.00
N ALA A 142 5.97 10.52 -16.33
CA ALA A 142 6.36 11.76 -16.99
C ALA A 142 5.47 12.96 -16.61
N ALA A 143 4.16 12.74 -16.49
CA ALA A 143 3.21 13.80 -16.18
C ALA A 143 3.18 14.18 -14.68
N SER A 144 3.44 13.24 -13.78
CA SER A 144 3.29 13.44 -12.34
C SER A 144 4.59 13.56 -11.56
N GLY A 145 5.70 13.04 -12.10
CA GLY A 145 6.96 12.87 -11.38
C GLY A 145 6.90 11.79 -10.27
N ALA A 146 5.81 11.02 -10.23
CA ALA A 146 5.65 9.96 -9.24
C ALA A 146 6.52 8.75 -9.57
N VAL A 147 7.06 8.10 -8.52
CA VAL A 147 7.93 6.93 -8.66
C VAL A 147 7.18 5.59 -8.56
N ALA A 148 5.99 5.61 -7.97
CA ALA A 148 5.13 4.43 -7.83
C ALA A 148 3.65 4.82 -7.82
N VAL A 149 2.77 3.82 -7.97
CA VAL A 149 1.31 3.99 -8.00
C VAL A 149 0.61 2.96 -7.12
N ASP A 150 -0.39 3.41 -6.36
CA ASP A 150 -1.36 2.60 -5.63
C ASP A 150 -2.80 3.06 -5.90
N MET A 151 -3.77 2.58 -5.11
CA MET A 151 -5.18 2.97 -5.25
C MET A 151 -5.82 3.43 -3.92
N GLU A 152 -5.07 3.48 -2.82
CA GLU A 152 -5.61 3.64 -1.47
C GLU A 152 -5.00 4.81 -0.69
N ALA A 153 -3.76 5.21 -0.98
CA ALA A 153 -3.03 6.15 -0.14
C ALA A 153 -3.67 7.54 -0.07
N ALA A 154 -4.16 8.09 -1.19
CA ALA A 154 -4.74 9.45 -1.19
C ALA A 154 -6.04 9.55 -0.38
N PRO A 155 -7.03 8.65 -0.52
CA PRO A 155 -8.24 8.72 0.30
C PRO A 155 -7.94 8.56 1.81
N ILE A 156 -6.96 7.74 2.20
CA ILE A 156 -6.54 7.62 3.61
C ILE A 156 -5.88 8.93 4.07
N ALA A 157 -4.96 9.48 3.28
CA ALA A 157 -4.30 10.75 3.56
C ALA A 157 -5.30 11.91 3.69
N ALA A 158 -6.34 11.94 2.85
CA ALA A 158 -7.40 12.93 2.92
C ALA A 158 -8.20 12.83 4.23
N VAL A 159 -8.48 11.61 4.69
CA VAL A 159 -9.14 11.38 5.99
C VAL A 159 -8.24 11.86 7.13
N ALA A 160 -6.95 11.53 7.12
CA ALA A 160 -5.98 11.99 8.12
C ALA A 160 -5.87 13.52 8.16
N ALA A 161 -5.79 14.16 6.99
CA ALA A 161 -5.72 15.62 6.87
C ALA A 161 -6.97 16.31 7.44
N ARG A 162 -8.18 15.79 7.15
CA ARG A 162 -9.43 16.32 7.74
C ARG A 162 -9.47 16.18 9.26
N ALA A 163 -8.96 15.04 9.77
CA ALA A 163 -8.89 14.76 11.19
C ALA A 163 -7.70 15.45 11.90
N LYS A 164 -6.81 16.08 11.14
CA LYS A 164 -5.56 16.71 11.63
C LYS A 164 -4.66 15.73 12.41
N VAL A 165 -4.61 14.49 11.97
CA VAL A 165 -3.71 13.48 12.52
C VAL A 165 -2.55 13.21 11.55
N PRO A 166 -1.35 12.87 12.04
CA PRO A 166 -0.21 12.49 11.20
C PRO A 166 -0.55 11.29 10.31
N PHE A 167 0.01 11.29 9.09
CA PHE A 167 -0.14 10.21 8.13
C PHE A 167 1.20 9.77 7.56
N VAL A 168 1.38 8.47 7.42
CA VAL A 168 2.52 7.86 6.73
C VAL A 168 2.04 6.74 5.81
N ALA A 169 2.79 6.46 4.75
CA ALA A 169 2.59 5.27 3.93
C ALA A 169 3.89 4.48 3.83
N LEU A 170 3.77 3.15 3.77
CA LEU A 170 4.83 2.22 3.45
C LEU A 170 4.34 1.26 2.39
N LYS A 171 5.02 1.21 1.25
CA LYS A 171 4.63 0.40 0.11
C LYS A 171 5.79 -0.48 -0.37
N ALA A 172 5.56 -1.78 -0.48
CA ALA A 172 6.50 -2.67 -1.14
C ALA A 172 6.16 -2.78 -2.63
N ILE A 173 7.15 -2.65 -3.48
CA ILE A 173 6.96 -2.75 -4.94
C ILE A 173 6.67 -4.20 -5.30
N CYS A 174 5.53 -4.45 -5.96
CA CYS A 174 5.11 -5.78 -6.40
C CYS A 174 5.02 -5.93 -7.92
N ASP A 175 5.04 -4.83 -8.66
CA ASP A 175 4.88 -4.81 -10.10
C ASP A 175 5.86 -3.79 -10.72
N PRO A 176 6.84 -4.22 -11.55
CA PRO A 176 7.83 -3.33 -12.14
C PRO A 176 7.23 -2.44 -13.24
N ALA A 177 7.83 -1.27 -13.47
CA ALA A 177 7.41 -0.32 -14.49
C ALA A 177 7.44 -0.92 -15.92
N THR A 178 8.31 -1.89 -16.14
CA THR A 178 8.57 -2.55 -17.44
C THR A 178 7.66 -3.74 -17.73
N ARG A 179 6.63 -3.98 -16.90
CA ARG A 179 5.71 -5.09 -17.12
C ARG A 179 4.26 -4.61 -17.17
N GLU A 180 3.49 -5.24 -18.05
CA GLU A 180 2.05 -5.05 -18.12
C GLU A 180 1.32 -5.96 -17.14
N LEU A 181 0.26 -5.46 -16.53
CA LEU A 181 -0.66 -6.28 -15.74
C LEU A 181 -1.58 -7.07 -16.69
N PRO A 182 -1.75 -8.38 -16.47
CA PRO A 182 -2.68 -9.17 -17.26
C PRO A 182 -4.11 -8.59 -17.19
N ALA A 183 -4.79 -8.47 -18.33
CA ALA A 183 -6.13 -7.87 -18.44
C ALA A 183 -7.18 -8.54 -17.50
N ARG A 184 -7.00 -9.82 -17.17
CA ARG A 184 -7.86 -10.53 -16.20
C ARG A 184 -7.69 -9.99 -14.78
N ILE A 185 -6.46 -9.63 -14.39
CA ILE A 185 -6.16 -9.03 -13.08
C ILE A 185 -6.76 -7.64 -13.02
N VAL A 186 -6.56 -6.84 -14.06
CA VAL A 186 -7.14 -5.49 -14.15
C VAL A 186 -8.66 -5.54 -13.98
N ARG A 187 -9.34 -6.41 -14.72
CA ARG A 187 -10.80 -6.60 -14.59
C ARG A 187 -11.24 -7.05 -13.19
N ALA A 188 -10.46 -7.90 -12.55
CA ALA A 188 -10.75 -8.33 -11.18
C ALA A 188 -10.58 -7.20 -10.16
N MET A 189 -9.66 -6.27 -10.40
CA MET A 189 -9.47 -5.09 -9.56
C MET A 189 -10.54 -4.02 -9.80
N ASP A 190 -11.01 -3.84 -11.05
CA ASP A 190 -12.05 -2.87 -11.41
C ASP A 190 -13.46 -3.30 -10.92
N GLY A 191 -13.71 -4.59 -10.80
CA GLY A 191 -15.06 -5.14 -10.45
C GLY A 191 -15.25 -5.43 -8.95
N SER A 192 -14.30 -5.13 -8.10
CA SER A 192 -14.28 -5.64 -6.73
C SER A 192 -14.88 -4.68 -5.68
N ASP A 193 -16.19 -4.55 -5.64
CA ASP A 193 -16.89 -4.28 -4.36
C ASP A 193 -16.84 -5.51 -3.41
N THR A 194 -16.40 -6.67 -3.91
CA THR A 194 -16.30 -7.93 -3.20
C THR A 194 -14.87 -8.43 -3.18
N GLY A 195 -14.21 -8.24 -2.07
CA GLY A 195 -12.98 -8.83 -1.56
C GLY A 195 -12.17 -9.80 -2.43
N VAL A 196 -11.64 -9.34 -3.57
CA VAL A 196 -10.73 -10.15 -4.39
C VAL A 196 -9.44 -10.35 -3.62
N SER A 197 -9.14 -11.60 -3.27
CA SER A 197 -7.88 -11.97 -2.65
C SER A 197 -6.79 -12.09 -3.73
N TRP A 198 -5.53 -11.79 -3.39
CA TRP A 198 -4.40 -12.01 -4.31
C TRP A 198 -4.23 -13.48 -4.71
N SER A 199 -4.66 -14.44 -3.89
CA SER A 199 -4.73 -15.85 -4.29
C SER A 199 -5.76 -16.06 -5.41
N MET A 200 -6.84 -15.32 -5.39
CA MET A 200 -7.86 -15.33 -6.45
C MET A 200 -7.35 -14.58 -7.70
N LEU A 201 -6.63 -13.46 -7.55
CA LEU A 201 -5.94 -12.79 -8.65
C LEU A 201 -4.87 -13.70 -9.28
N ALA A 202 -4.09 -14.42 -8.48
CA ALA A 202 -3.16 -15.42 -8.96
C ALA A 202 -3.87 -16.58 -9.69
N ALA A 203 -4.98 -17.10 -9.15
CA ALA A 203 -5.78 -18.17 -9.77
C ALA A 203 -6.40 -17.73 -11.11
N ILE A 204 -6.85 -16.49 -11.22
CA ILE A 204 -7.35 -15.91 -12.48
C ILE A 204 -6.23 -15.79 -13.53
N ALA A 205 -4.99 -15.56 -13.11
CA ALA A 205 -3.84 -15.53 -13.99
C ALA A 205 -3.46 -16.93 -14.55
N PHE A 206 -3.81 -18.03 -13.86
CA PHE A 206 -3.47 -19.40 -14.26
C PHE A 206 -4.38 -20.00 -15.34
N GLY A 207 -5.34 -19.29 -15.92
CA GLY A 207 -6.39 -19.80 -16.80
C GLY A 207 -6.03 -20.04 -18.28
N GLY A 208 -4.78 -20.36 -18.66
CA GLY A 208 -4.43 -20.73 -20.03
C GLY A 208 -2.93 -20.96 -20.30
N PRO A 209 -2.54 -21.75 -21.33
CA PRO A 209 -1.16 -22.20 -21.55
C PRO A 209 -0.14 -21.10 -21.85
N GLY A 210 -0.55 -19.93 -22.35
CA GLY A 210 0.35 -18.77 -22.60
C GLY A 210 0.60 -17.89 -21.37
N THR A 211 -0.15 -18.09 -20.28
CA THR A 211 -0.15 -17.21 -19.10
C THR A 211 0.73 -17.69 -17.95
N TRP A 212 1.23 -18.93 -18.00
CA TRP A 212 1.98 -19.55 -16.89
C TRP A 212 3.26 -18.81 -16.51
N ARG A 213 4.02 -18.31 -17.52
CA ARG A 213 5.25 -17.57 -17.25
C ARG A 213 4.96 -16.20 -16.62
N ALA A 214 3.98 -15.47 -17.13
CA ALA A 214 3.56 -14.19 -16.61
C ALA A 214 2.98 -14.31 -15.19
N ALA A 215 2.12 -15.31 -14.96
CA ALA A 215 1.54 -15.61 -13.67
C ALA A 215 2.60 -16.01 -12.62
N ARG A 216 3.56 -16.87 -12.98
CA ARG A 216 4.68 -17.24 -12.10
C ARG A 216 5.57 -16.04 -11.75
N SER A 217 5.82 -15.17 -12.73
CA SER A 217 6.61 -13.95 -12.47
C SER A 217 5.88 -13.02 -11.53
N LEU A 218 4.59 -12.76 -11.77
CA LEU A 218 3.77 -11.91 -10.90
C LEU A 218 3.66 -12.48 -9.48
N ALA A 219 3.41 -13.79 -9.33
CA ALA A 219 3.36 -14.45 -8.04
C ALA A 219 4.69 -14.35 -7.27
N ARG A 220 5.82 -14.48 -7.97
CA ARG A 220 7.15 -14.34 -7.40
C ARG A 220 7.42 -12.93 -6.93
N ASP A 221 7.05 -11.95 -7.74
CA ASP A 221 7.29 -10.53 -7.42
C ASP A 221 6.38 -10.05 -6.29
N PHE A 222 5.14 -10.50 -6.27
CA PHE A 222 4.27 -10.30 -5.12
C PHE A 222 4.79 -11.00 -3.84
N GLY A 223 5.35 -12.19 -3.99
CA GLY A 223 6.03 -12.89 -2.90
C GLY A 223 7.16 -12.05 -2.30
N ARG A 224 8.03 -11.47 -3.13
CA ARG A 224 9.11 -10.57 -2.70
C ARG A 224 8.58 -9.32 -1.97
N ALA A 225 7.52 -8.71 -2.51
CA ALA A 225 6.91 -7.55 -1.87
C ALA A 225 6.33 -7.90 -0.49
N ARG A 226 5.64 -9.05 -0.38
CA ARG A 226 5.10 -9.53 0.89
C ARG A 226 6.21 -9.85 1.91
N ASP A 227 7.31 -10.45 1.47
CA ASP A 227 8.45 -10.77 2.34
C ASP A 227 9.14 -9.47 2.83
N ALA A 228 9.22 -8.45 1.96
CA ALA A 228 9.70 -7.12 2.35
C ALA A 228 8.76 -6.46 3.38
N LEU A 229 7.44 -6.54 3.19
CA LEU A 229 6.47 -6.06 4.19
C LEU A 229 6.61 -6.81 5.52
N ALA A 230 6.75 -8.14 5.50
CA ALA A 230 6.93 -8.92 6.72
C ALA A 230 8.24 -8.56 7.46
N THR A 231 9.31 -8.33 6.71
CA THR A 231 10.59 -7.86 7.27
C THR A 231 10.44 -6.45 7.87
N ALA A 232 9.77 -5.55 7.16
CA ALA A 232 9.50 -4.20 7.67
C ALA A 232 8.68 -4.23 8.95
N ALA A 233 7.65 -5.07 9.02
CA ALA A 233 6.81 -5.22 10.21
C ALA A 233 7.58 -5.75 11.42
N ALA A 234 8.54 -6.66 11.20
CA ALA A 234 9.39 -7.19 12.27
C ALA A 234 10.40 -6.16 12.80
N LEU A 235 10.85 -5.23 11.97
CA LEU A 235 11.84 -4.21 12.33
C LEU A 235 11.20 -2.93 12.90
N ALA A 236 9.96 -2.62 12.53
CA ALA A 236 9.18 -1.48 13.03
C ALA A 236 8.35 -1.83 14.29
N ALA A 237 8.64 -2.98 14.92
CA ALA A 237 7.88 -3.54 16.05
C ALA A 237 8.25 -2.90 17.39
#